data_c52a0c439ac28303d18720830abfdb61
#
_entry.id   c52a0c439ac28303d18720830abfdb61
#
_cell.length_a   1.000
_cell.length_b   1.000
_cell.length_c   1.000
_cell.angle_alpha   90.00
_cell.angle_beta   90.00
_cell.angle_gamma   90.00
#
_symmetry.space_group_name_H-M   'P 1'
#
loop_
_entity.id
_entity.type
_entity.pdbx_description
1 polymer ?
#
loop_
_entity_poly.entity_id
_entity_poly.type
_entity_poly.pdbx_seq_one_letter_code
_entity_poly.pdbx_strand_id
1 'polypeptide(L)'
;MKRVLILGCNEITKRLLTDLCKHRSFASDICLASRQKSDCDELKNLASSMGVRVVTAGIDMNNVEGAMMMVKIFAPDLVINILPPELAIEAMNLAIKAKADYIDGALFGVPDIPSPTSLLSKQFKMFAEFQRNGKTAVCGAGFVPGVVNTIVRRAAAVDFKTIDNIDIVSVSGEKASAQGKTEVDDTLYSEDVKTPEAKVYTGPIKKVFYIENGKVVETVPLSIEGSSASGSKVYLDSSHMITDLLKEIPDVNNARYFKLGRKPSKEHVPPKEKLDLLDELGLLSDKPVKVGNVEVAPVDLLAAILPKMSANASTASQTVEVKAKGIASYEIYITGKAKKDDKEITRSYIIKGDNEKAYEKYNVNAFDQMKGSALIAGVKLMCRDKWQKPGVFTPAAFDYDIYYNAFVSEGITITEGEGKPF
;
A
#
# COMPACT_ATOMS: atom_id res chain seq x y z
N MET A 1 26.95 1.74 7.53
CA MET A 1 26.04 0.56 7.35
C MET A 1 25.21 0.40 8.59
N LYS A 2 23.92 0.11 8.45
CA LYS A 2 22.98 -0.01 9.58
C LYS A 2 22.69 -1.48 9.90
N ARG A 3 22.40 -1.75 11.16
CA ARG A 3 21.83 -3.03 11.60
C ARG A 3 20.32 -2.94 11.41
N VAL A 4 19.77 -3.79 10.54
CA VAL A 4 18.40 -3.67 10.06
C VAL A 4 17.55 -4.80 10.63
N LEU A 5 16.47 -4.45 11.32
CA LEU A 5 15.42 -5.38 11.75
C LEU A 5 14.21 -5.25 10.80
N ILE A 6 13.86 -6.34 10.13
CA ILE A 6 12.70 -6.42 9.25
C ILE A 6 11.61 -7.19 9.98
N LEU A 7 10.48 -6.54 10.20
CA LEU A 7 9.29 -7.13 10.80
C LEU A 7 8.31 -7.56 9.70
N GLY A 8 8.03 -8.85 9.63
CA GLY A 8 7.17 -9.49 8.63
C GLY A 8 7.95 -10.22 7.55
N CYS A 9 7.44 -11.40 7.16
CA CYS A 9 8.03 -12.28 6.15
C CYS A 9 6.97 -12.54 5.06
N ASN A 10 7.04 -11.76 3.98
CA ASN A 10 6.12 -11.84 2.83
C ASN A 10 6.86 -11.49 1.52
N GLU A 11 6.15 -11.40 0.40
CA GLU A 11 6.72 -11.11 -0.91
C GLU A 11 7.44 -9.75 -0.99
N ILE A 12 6.96 -8.74 -0.27
CA ILE A 12 7.64 -7.44 -0.18
C ILE A 12 8.98 -7.60 0.56
N THR A 13 8.99 -8.38 1.66
CA THR A 13 10.22 -8.71 2.39
C THR A 13 11.20 -9.46 1.50
N LYS A 14 10.72 -10.40 0.69
CA LYS A 14 11.54 -11.14 -0.27
C LYS A 14 12.22 -10.21 -1.27
N ARG A 15 11.47 -9.29 -1.84
CA ARG A 15 12.00 -8.29 -2.76
C ARG A 15 13.03 -7.37 -2.08
N LEU A 16 12.73 -6.86 -0.89
CA LEU A 16 13.64 -6.01 -0.11
C LEU A 16 14.93 -6.76 0.27
N LEU A 17 14.81 -7.97 0.81
CA LEU A 17 15.94 -8.77 1.21
C LEU A 17 16.87 -9.08 0.04
N THR A 18 16.30 -9.43 -1.11
CA THR A 18 17.08 -9.66 -2.35
C THR A 18 17.94 -8.45 -2.70
N ASP A 19 17.37 -7.25 -2.58
CA ASP A 19 18.12 -6.02 -2.85
C ASP A 19 19.21 -5.74 -1.81
N LEU A 20 18.89 -5.87 -0.53
CA LEU A 20 19.88 -5.69 0.55
C LEU A 20 21.02 -6.69 0.44
N CYS A 21 20.76 -7.94 0.03
CA CYS A 21 21.79 -8.95 -0.21
C CYS A 21 22.69 -8.62 -1.40
N LYS A 22 22.16 -7.99 -2.45
CA LYS A 22 22.91 -7.52 -3.62
C LYS A 22 23.78 -6.31 -3.29
N HIS A 23 23.26 -5.40 -2.47
CA HIS A 23 23.86 -4.11 -2.15
C HIS A 23 24.28 -4.03 -0.68
N ARG A 24 25.29 -4.83 -0.31
CA ARG A 24 25.76 -5.00 1.09
C ARG A 24 26.22 -3.74 1.80
N SER A 25 26.39 -2.64 1.07
CA SER A 25 26.77 -1.35 1.66
C SER A 25 25.67 -0.67 2.48
N PHE A 26 24.43 -1.13 2.39
CA PHE A 26 23.31 -0.54 3.13
C PHE A 26 23.14 -1.12 4.54
N ALA A 27 23.30 -2.44 4.68
CA ALA A 27 23.12 -3.14 5.94
C ALA A 27 24.38 -3.92 6.33
N SER A 28 24.83 -3.78 7.58
CA SER A 28 25.89 -4.61 8.15
C SER A 28 25.35 -5.96 8.60
N ASP A 29 24.20 -5.94 9.26
CA ASP A 29 23.50 -7.10 9.79
C ASP A 29 22.02 -7.01 9.49
N ILE A 30 21.39 -8.13 9.19
CA ILE A 30 19.96 -8.22 8.91
C ILE A 30 19.34 -9.24 9.87
N CYS A 31 18.27 -8.83 10.55
CA CYS A 31 17.41 -9.72 11.32
C CYS A 31 16.01 -9.74 10.67
N LEU A 32 15.52 -10.94 10.38
CA LEU A 32 14.15 -11.17 9.93
C LEU A 32 13.32 -11.65 11.11
N ALA A 33 12.17 -11.04 11.33
CA ALA A 33 11.31 -11.40 12.44
C ALA A 33 9.86 -11.55 12.01
N SER A 34 9.23 -12.65 12.42
CA SER A 34 7.81 -12.94 12.26
C SER A 34 7.26 -13.54 13.54
N ARG A 35 5.93 -13.63 13.67
CA ARG A 35 5.31 -14.26 14.83
C ARG A 35 5.78 -15.71 15.01
N GLN A 36 5.83 -16.45 13.92
CA GLN A 36 6.46 -17.77 13.89
C GLN A 36 7.81 -17.66 13.19
N LYS A 37 8.87 -18.11 13.87
CA LYS A 37 10.25 -18.05 13.32
C LYS A 37 10.38 -18.83 12.01
N SER A 38 9.61 -19.91 11.84
CA SER A 38 9.56 -20.73 10.62
C SER A 38 9.13 -19.93 9.38
N ASP A 39 8.33 -18.87 9.55
CA ASP A 39 7.92 -18.02 8.43
C ASP A 39 9.13 -17.34 7.75
N CYS A 40 10.24 -17.22 8.46
CA CYS A 40 11.47 -16.62 7.95
C CYS A 40 12.41 -17.62 7.24
N ASP A 41 12.11 -18.92 7.25
CA ASP A 41 13.06 -19.94 6.78
C ASP A 41 13.31 -19.86 5.26
N GLU A 42 12.28 -19.62 4.45
CA GLU A 42 12.43 -19.41 3.01
C GLU A 42 13.36 -18.23 2.71
N LEU A 43 13.11 -17.10 3.38
CA LEU A 43 13.91 -15.87 3.20
C LEU A 43 15.34 -16.03 3.71
N LYS A 44 15.54 -16.77 4.78
CA LYS A 44 16.85 -17.12 5.30
C LYS A 44 17.64 -17.98 4.29
N ASN A 45 16.97 -18.96 3.67
CA ASN A 45 17.57 -19.80 2.64
C ASN A 45 17.92 -18.98 1.40
N LEU A 46 17.04 -18.07 0.98
CA LEU A 46 17.28 -17.13 -0.11
C LEU A 46 18.54 -16.28 0.18
N ALA A 47 18.64 -15.65 1.33
CA ALA A 47 19.82 -14.86 1.69
C ALA A 47 21.10 -15.72 1.71
N SER A 48 21.02 -16.94 2.23
CA SER A 48 22.14 -17.89 2.26
C SER A 48 22.61 -18.28 0.87
N SER A 49 21.69 -18.50 -0.10
CA SER A 49 22.04 -18.77 -1.50
C SER A 49 22.76 -17.59 -2.16
N MET A 50 22.55 -16.37 -1.67
CA MET A 50 23.24 -15.17 -2.09
C MET A 50 24.52 -14.87 -1.27
N GLY A 51 24.94 -15.80 -0.41
CA GLY A 51 26.13 -15.67 0.44
C GLY A 51 25.98 -14.64 1.56
N VAL A 52 24.75 -14.37 2.00
CA VAL A 52 24.47 -13.44 3.11
C VAL A 52 23.88 -14.21 4.29
N ARG A 53 24.49 -14.03 5.46
CA ARG A 53 23.95 -14.59 6.70
C ARG A 53 22.96 -13.61 7.31
N VAL A 54 21.74 -14.09 7.58
CA VAL A 54 20.71 -13.33 8.30
C VAL A 54 20.38 -14.03 9.62
N VAL A 55 20.01 -13.23 10.61
CA VAL A 55 19.46 -13.72 11.88
C VAL A 55 17.95 -13.84 11.73
N THR A 56 17.33 -14.87 12.31
CA THR A 56 15.87 -15.01 12.34
C THR A 56 15.35 -15.05 13.77
N ALA A 57 14.23 -14.42 14.02
CA ALA A 57 13.61 -14.35 15.34
C ALA A 57 12.08 -14.59 15.28
N GLY A 58 11.55 -15.24 16.31
CA GLY A 58 10.11 -15.25 16.59
C GLY A 58 9.76 -14.03 17.44
N ILE A 59 8.88 -13.17 16.94
CA ILE A 59 8.41 -11.99 17.67
C ILE A 59 6.89 -11.94 17.61
N ASP A 60 6.26 -12.04 18.76
CA ASP A 60 4.85 -11.70 18.92
C ASP A 60 4.75 -10.23 19.35
N MET A 61 4.15 -9.39 18.48
CA MET A 61 3.97 -7.97 18.76
C MET A 61 3.00 -7.72 19.92
N ASN A 62 2.18 -8.70 20.30
CA ASN A 62 1.36 -8.66 21.50
C ASN A 62 2.15 -8.99 22.78
N ASN A 63 3.36 -9.57 22.66
CA ASN A 63 4.27 -9.86 23.77
C ASN A 63 5.46 -8.89 23.75
N VAL A 64 5.27 -7.71 24.31
CA VAL A 64 6.27 -6.64 24.32
C VAL A 64 7.59 -7.06 24.99
N GLU A 65 7.54 -7.85 26.06
CA GLU A 65 8.74 -8.26 26.81
C GLU A 65 9.60 -9.21 25.98
N GLY A 66 9.01 -10.23 25.34
CA GLY A 66 9.69 -11.16 24.44
C GLY A 66 10.31 -10.45 23.24
N ALA A 67 9.57 -9.54 22.62
CA ALA A 67 10.05 -8.71 21.52
C ALA A 67 11.24 -7.84 21.96
N MET A 68 11.20 -7.24 23.14
CA MET A 68 12.27 -6.39 23.66
C MET A 68 13.55 -7.13 24.00
N MET A 69 13.46 -8.38 24.42
CA MET A 69 14.64 -9.20 24.66
C MET A 69 15.45 -9.40 23.36
N MET A 70 14.78 -9.75 22.27
CA MET A 70 15.42 -9.88 20.97
C MET A 70 16.02 -8.56 20.48
N VAL A 71 15.25 -7.46 20.59
CA VAL A 71 15.71 -6.13 20.17
C VAL A 71 16.94 -5.69 20.93
N LYS A 72 17.04 -5.94 22.24
CA LYS A 72 18.23 -5.63 23.05
C LYS A 72 19.46 -6.41 22.58
N ILE A 73 19.28 -7.69 22.21
CA ILE A 73 20.39 -8.54 21.72
C ILE A 73 20.82 -8.08 20.32
N PHE A 74 19.89 -7.84 19.43
CA PHE A 74 20.21 -7.47 18.06
C PHE A 74 20.62 -5.99 17.95
N ALA A 75 20.07 -5.10 18.78
CA ALA A 75 20.31 -3.66 18.81
C ALA A 75 20.22 -3.00 17.40
N PRO A 76 19.04 -2.96 16.77
CA PRO A 76 18.88 -2.43 15.42
C PRO A 76 19.09 -0.91 15.38
N ASP A 77 19.66 -0.41 14.29
CA ASP A 77 19.70 1.01 13.97
C ASP A 77 18.42 1.46 13.21
N LEU A 78 17.83 0.52 12.46
CA LEU A 78 16.63 0.76 11.65
C LEU A 78 15.66 -0.41 11.78
N VAL A 79 14.42 -0.11 12.08
CA VAL A 79 13.28 -1.04 12.04
C VAL A 79 12.48 -0.79 10.77
N ILE A 80 12.35 -1.82 9.93
CA ILE A 80 11.53 -1.82 8.72
C ILE A 80 10.28 -2.63 9.02
N ASN A 81 9.13 -2.00 9.00
CA ASN A 81 7.86 -2.65 9.30
C ASN A 81 7.11 -3.03 8.00
N ILE A 82 6.90 -4.32 7.82
CA ILE A 82 6.12 -4.92 6.72
C ILE A 82 4.99 -5.80 7.28
N LEU A 83 4.66 -5.60 8.55
CA LEU A 83 3.51 -6.25 9.20
C LEU A 83 2.20 -5.62 8.72
N PRO A 84 1.07 -6.28 8.97
CA PRO A 84 -0.24 -5.68 8.78
C PRO A 84 -0.35 -4.34 9.52
N PRO A 85 -1.07 -3.35 8.96
CA PRO A 85 -1.15 -1.99 9.49
C PRO A 85 -1.64 -1.89 10.94
N GLU A 86 -2.45 -2.85 11.36
CA GLU A 86 -2.97 -2.95 12.73
C GLU A 86 -1.84 -3.05 13.77
N LEU A 87 -0.67 -3.55 13.36
CA LEU A 87 0.51 -3.71 14.21
C LEU A 87 1.55 -2.58 14.05
N ALA A 88 1.22 -1.53 13.29
CA ALA A 88 2.18 -0.46 13.01
C ALA A 88 2.55 0.34 14.26
N ILE A 89 1.59 0.57 15.16
CA ILE A 89 1.84 1.31 16.42
C ILE A 89 2.75 0.50 17.34
N GLU A 90 2.53 -0.79 17.45
CA GLU A 90 3.37 -1.72 18.22
C GLU A 90 4.79 -1.77 17.66
N ALA A 91 4.94 -1.81 16.33
CA ALA A 91 6.23 -1.77 15.67
C ALA A 91 6.98 -0.44 15.89
N MET A 92 6.26 0.70 15.87
CA MET A 92 6.84 1.99 16.22
C MET A 92 7.26 2.08 17.70
N ASN A 93 6.45 1.54 18.62
CA ASN A 93 6.81 1.44 20.03
C ASN A 93 8.07 0.60 20.22
N LEU A 94 8.21 -0.49 19.47
CA LEU A 94 9.43 -1.32 19.47
C LEU A 94 10.64 -0.51 19.01
N ALA A 95 10.51 0.26 17.92
CA ALA A 95 11.57 1.12 17.40
C ALA A 95 11.98 2.21 18.40
N ILE A 96 11.01 2.87 19.07
CA ILE A 96 11.26 3.86 20.13
C ILE A 96 12.07 3.24 21.27
N LYS A 97 11.65 2.07 21.77
CA LYS A 97 12.34 1.36 22.87
C LYS A 97 13.73 0.88 22.46
N ALA A 98 13.91 0.52 21.18
CA ALA A 98 15.20 0.15 20.60
C ALA A 98 16.10 1.37 20.37
N LYS A 99 15.60 2.58 20.44
CA LYS A 99 16.25 3.81 19.98
C LYS A 99 16.72 3.68 18.53
N ALA A 100 15.86 3.12 17.69
CA ALA A 100 16.10 2.88 16.27
C ALA A 100 15.29 3.87 15.42
N ASP A 101 15.76 4.13 14.20
CA ASP A 101 14.94 4.73 13.16
C ASP A 101 13.83 3.75 12.73
N TYR A 102 12.76 4.25 12.11
CA TYR A 102 11.62 3.44 11.69
C TYR A 102 11.18 3.81 10.28
N ILE A 103 10.78 2.82 9.52
CA ILE A 103 10.14 3.00 8.22
C ILE A 103 9.08 1.93 7.99
N ASP A 104 7.93 2.34 7.45
CA ASP A 104 6.94 1.43 6.89
C ASP A 104 6.53 1.85 5.46
N GLY A 105 6.02 0.89 4.70
CA GLY A 105 5.54 1.10 3.34
C GLY A 105 4.02 1.07 3.22
N ALA A 106 3.31 0.78 4.29
CA ALA A 106 1.88 0.50 4.24
C ALA A 106 1.11 1.35 5.24
N LEU A 107 0.21 2.15 4.71
CA LEU A 107 -0.90 2.73 5.46
C LEU A 107 -2.19 1.98 5.15
N PHE A 108 -2.07 0.69 4.78
CA PHE A 108 -3.21 -0.15 4.49
C PHE A 108 -3.80 -0.65 5.80
N GLY A 109 -4.98 -0.39 6.00
CA GLY A 109 -5.84 -0.91 7.03
C GLY A 109 -7.18 -0.32 6.80
N VAL A 110 -8.07 -0.59 7.60
CA VAL A 110 -9.45 -0.11 7.61
C VAL A 110 -9.53 1.27 6.97
N PRO A 111 -10.43 1.51 5.99
CA PRO A 111 -10.74 2.84 5.52
C PRO A 111 -11.28 3.63 6.70
N ASP A 112 -10.39 4.14 7.52
CA ASP A 112 -10.76 5.13 8.50
C ASP A 112 -11.11 6.39 7.72
N ILE A 113 -12.35 6.77 7.81
CA ILE A 113 -12.84 8.12 7.58
C ILE A 113 -11.72 9.08 7.98
N PRO A 114 -11.53 10.23 7.29
CA PRO A 114 -10.61 11.25 7.74
C PRO A 114 -10.98 11.64 9.16
N SER A 115 -10.36 10.98 10.07
CA SER A 115 -10.66 10.99 11.49
C SER A 115 -9.33 11.24 12.19
N PRO A 116 -9.34 12.02 13.28
CA PRO A 116 -8.18 12.08 14.17
C PRO A 116 -7.75 10.71 14.71
N THR A 117 -8.49 9.65 14.42
CA THR A 117 -8.22 8.25 14.77
C THR A 117 -7.56 7.45 13.66
N SER A 118 -7.32 8.00 12.45
CA SER A 118 -6.62 7.31 11.37
C SER A 118 -5.26 6.78 11.83
N LEU A 119 -4.80 5.69 11.21
CA LEU A 119 -3.50 5.11 11.55
C LEU A 119 -2.38 6.16 11.48
N LEU A 120 -2.33 6.95 10.41
CA LEU A 120 -1.35 8.02 10.27
C LEU A 120 -1.45 9.05 11.41
N SER A 121 -2.67 9.43 11.81
CA SER A 121 -2.86 10.34 12.95
C SER A 121 -2.37 9.73 14.27
N LYS A 122 -2.55 8.42 14.46
CA LYS A 122 -2.00 7.70 15.63
C LYS A 122 -0.48 7.66 15.60
N GLN A 123 0.11 7.41 14.42
CA GLN A 123 1.56 7.40 14.22
C GLN A 123 2.16 8.79 14.52
N PHE A 124 1.55 9.87 14.04
CA PHE A 124 2.00 11.23 14.33
C PHE A 124 1.95 11.62 15.82
N LYS A 125 1.10 11.01 16.63
CA LYS A 125 1.11 11.23 18.09
C LYS A 125 2.41 10.78 18.75
N MET A 126 3.18 9.90 18.11
CA MET A 126 4.48 9.42 18.58
C MET A 126 5.65 10.36 18.21
N PHE A 127 5.37 11.50 17.58
CA PHE A 127 6.37 12.46 17.11
C PHE A 127 7.36 12.87 18.21
N ALA A 128 6.82 13.28 19.39
CA ALA A 128 7.65 13.77 20.49
C ALA A 128 8.59 12.68 21.04
N GLU A 129 8.22 11.42 20.97
CA GLU A 129 9.04 10.30 21.46
C GLU A 129 10.20 10.00 20.52
N PHE A 130 9.95 9.98 19.20
CA PHE A 130 11.01 9.87 18.20
C PHE A 130 11.94 11.07 18.26
N GLN A 131 11.40 12.29 18.40
CA GLN A 131 12.19 13.51 18.51
C GLN A 131 13.11 13.50 19.74
N ARG A 132 12.61 13.13 20.91
CA ARG A 132 13.41 13.02 22.15
C ARG A 132 14.55 12.01 22.04
N ASN A 133 14.34 10.93 21.29
CA ASN A 133 15.36 9.91 21.05
C ASN A 133 16.34 10.31 19.93
N GLY A 134 16.13 11.45 19.28
CA GLY A 134 16.93 11.86 18.11
C GLY A 134 16.76 10.92 16.91
N LYS A 135 15.57 10.27 16.77
CA LYS A 135 15.29 9.26 15.76
C LYS A 135 14.22 9.72 14.78
N THR A 136 14.28 9.18 13.59
CA THR A 136 13.36 9.48 12.49
C THR A 136 12.43 8.29 12.25
N ALA A 137 11.14 8.55 12.20
CA ALA A 137 10.16 7.60 11.67
C ALA A 137 9.57 8.12 10.35
N VAL A 138 9.59 7.28 9.32
CA VAL A 138 8.97 7.59 8.03
C VAL A 138 7.82 6.63 7.79
N CYS A 139 6.60 7.15 7.83
CA CYS A 139 5.37 6.39 7.68
C CYS A 139 4.84 6.50 6.25
N GLY A 140 4.39 5.39 5.68
CA GLY A 140 3.84 5.36 4.33
C GLY A 140 4.87 5.58 3.21
N ALA A 141 6.11 5.12 3.40
CA ALA A 141 7.13 5.10 2.34
C ALA A 141 6.90 3.93 1.37
N GLY A 142 5.66 3.73 0.98
CA GLY A 142 5.21 2.75 0.00
C GLY A 142 5.02 3.35 -1.38
N PHE A 143 4.23 2.65 -2.18
CA PHE A 143 3.88 3.13 -3.51
C PHE A 143 2.64 4.04 -3.46
N VAL A 144 1.57 3.57 -2.83
CA VAL A 144 0.32 4.31 -2.57
C VAL A 144 -0.09 4.03 -1.11
N PRO A 145 0.12 4.97 -0.19
CA PRO A 145 0.81 6.25 -0.31
C PRO A 145 2.33 6.13 -0.45
N GLY A 146 2.97 7.24 -0.72
CA GLY A 146 4.42 7.39 -0.79
C GLY A 146 4.88 7.94 -2.13
N VAL A 147 5.25 7.08 -3.09
CA VAL A 147 5.75 7.53 -4.41
C VAL A 147 4.69 8.36 -5.14
N VAL A 148 3.43 7.92 -5.16
CA VAL A 148 2.35 8.66 -5.85
C VAL A 148 2.15 10.04 -5.24
N ASN A 149 2.11 10.15 -3.92
CA ASN A 149 2.05 11.46 -3.25
C ASN A 149 3.26 12.34 -3.59
N THR A 150 4.45 11.74 -3.66
CA THR A 150 5.69 12.43 -4.03
C THR A 150 5.63 12.98 -5.45
N ILE A 151 5.09 12.21 -6.40
CA ILE A 151 4.88 12.66 -7.79
C ILE A 151 3.92 13.86 -7.82
N VAL A 152 2.79 13.76 -7.13
CA VAL A 152 1.81 14.87 -7.08
C VAL A 152 2.43 16.12 -6.46
N ARG A 153 3.19 16.00 -5.37
CA ARG A 153 3.89 17.14 -4.76
C ARG A 153 4.95 17.75 -5.67
N ARG A 154 5.71 16.90 -6.36
CA ARG A 154 6.71 17.35 -7.32
C ARG A 154 6.04 18.16 -8.43
N ALA A 155 4.97 17.64 -9.02
CA ALA A 155 4.19 18.35 -10.02
C ALA A 155 3.65 19.68 -9.49
N ALA A 156 3.02 19.68 -8.30
CA ALA A 156 2.54 20.89 -7.64
C ALA A 156 3.66 21.95 -7.47
N ALA A 157 4.83 21.49 -7.05
CA ALA A 157 5.96 22.39 -6.83
C ALA A 157 6.59 22.94 -8.11
N VAL A 158 6.59 22.16 -9.19
CA VAL A 158 7.33 22.50 -10.43
C VAL A 158 6.40 23.14 -11.48
N ASP A 159 5.24 22.52 -11.74
CA ASP A 159 4.42 22.86 -12.91
C ASP A 159 3.23 23.75 -12.57
N PHE A 160 2.61 23.58 -11.39
CA PHE A 160 1.29 24.13 -11.10
C PHE A 160 1.33 25.32 -10.13
N LYS A 161 0.59 26.37 -10.46
CA LYS A 161 0.24 27.47 -9.56
C LYS A 161 -0.95 27.13 -8.68
N THR A 162 -1.96 26.49 -9.29
CA THR A 162 -3.13 25.91 -8.60
C THR A 162 -3.42 24.53 -9.17
N ILE A 163 -3.92 23.64 -8.36
CA ILE A 163 -4.36 22.30 -8.78
C ILE A 163 -5.87 22.19 -8.63
N ASP A 164 -6.55 21.97 -9.75
CA ASP A 164 -8.00 21.83 -9.77
C ASP A 164 -8.44 20.37 -9.60
N ASN A 165 -7.74 19.43 -10.25
CA ASN A 165 -8.09 18.01 -10.19
C ASN A 165 -6.85 17.13 -10.09
N ILE A 166 -6.96 16.09 -9.28
CA ILE A 166 -6.04 14.96 -9.21
C ILE A 166 -6.85 13.68 -9.39
N ASP A 167 -6.62 12.97 -10.49
CA ASP A 167 -7.21 11.66 -10.74
C ASP A 167 -6.12 10.60 -10.72
N ILE A 168 -6.27 9.59 -9.87
CA ILE A 168 -5.34 8.48 -9.75
C ILE A 168 -6.05 7.21 -10.15
N VAL A 169 -5.48 6.47 -11.09
CA VAL A 169 -6.08 5.26 -11.67
C VAL A 169 -5.15 4.08 -11.41
N SER A 170 -5.69 3.03 -10.83
CA SER A 170 -4.99 1.75 -10.64
C SER A 170 -5.62 0.70 -11.57
N VAL A 171 -4.80 0.12 -12.44
CA VAL A 171 -5.23 -0.89 -13.40
C VAL A 171 -4.38 -2.14 -13.23
N SER A 172 -5.01 -3.29 -13.02
CA SER A 172 -4.34 -4.58 -12.91
C SER A 172 -4.85 -5.55 -13.96
N GLY A 173 -3.93 -6.32 -14.55
CA GLY A 173 -4.29 -7.45 -15.38
C GLY A 173 -4.82 -7.13 -16.78
N GLU A 174 -4.41 -6.03 -17.37
CA GLU A 174 -4.73 -5.75 -18.78
C GLU A 174 -3.94 -6.68 -19.73
N LYS A 175 -4.65 -7.41 -20.58
CA LYS A 175 -4.03 -8.06 -21.75
C LYS A 175 -3.97 -7.04 -22.88
N ALA A 176 -2.77 -6.77 -23.36
CA ALA A 176 -2.62 -6.09 -24.64
C ALA A 176 -3.16 -7.00 -25.74
N SER A 177 -4.33 -6.69 -26.30
CA SER A 177 -4.80 -7.40 -27.49
C SER A 177 -4.07 -6.86 -28.73
N ALA A 178 -3.74 -7.75 -29.66
CA ALA A 178 -3.14 -7.39 -30.93
C ALA A 178 -4.01 -6.45 -31.80
N GLN A 179 -5.22 -6.15 -31.38
CA GLN A 179 -6.20 -5.30 -32.06
C GLN A 179 -6.54 -4.00 -31.33
N GLY A 180 -5.76 -3.63 -30.29
CA GLY A 180 -5.98 -2.38 -29.55
C GLY A 180 -7.22 -2.37 -28.64
N LYS A 181 -7.92 -3.48 -28.51
CA LYS A 181 -8.97 -3.66 -27.48
C LYS A 181 -8.36 -4.37 -26.29
N THR A 182 -8.43 -3.74 -25.14
CA THR A 182 -7.95 -4.33 -23.89
C THR A 182 -9.02 -5.29 -23.39
N GLU A 183 -8.71 -6.59 -23.37
CA GLU A 183 -9.53 -7.58 -22.68
C GLU A 183 -9.07 -7.70 -21.24
N VAL A 184 -10.00 -7.59 -20.31
CA VAL A 184 -9.75 -7.81 -18.89
C VAL A 184 -9.81 -9.31 -18.62
N ASP A 185 -8.72 -9.87 -18.15
CA ASP A 185 -8.69 -11.27 -17.72
C ASP A 185 -9.29 -11.39 -16.31
N ASP A 186 -10.43 -12.08 -16.21
CA ASP A 186 -11.19 -12.26 -14.98
C ASP A 186 -10.44 -13.00 -13.87
N THR A 187 -9.40 -13.75 -14.23
CA THR A 187 -8.57 -14.47 -13.28
C THR A 187 -7.53 -13.57 -12.60
N LEU A 188 -7.42 -12.31 -13.00
CA LEU A 188 -6.33 -11.39 -12.63
C LEU A 188 -6.68 -10.35 -11.57
N TYR A 189 -7.88 -10.42 -10.97
CA TYR A 189 -8.25 -9.61 -9.81
C TYR A 189 -7.52 -10.03 -8.53
N SER A 190 -6.25 -10.32 -8.63
CA SER A 190 -5.47 -10.91 -7.55
C SER A 190 -4.69 -9.92 -6.68
N GLU A 191 -5.05 -8.65 -6.62
CA GLU A 191 -4.67 -7.88 -5.43
C GLU A 191 -5.29 -8.51 -4.17
N ASP A 192 -6.32 -9.37 -4.35
CA ASP A 192 -7.15 -9.91 -3.29
C ASP A 192 -7.30 -11.45 -3.27
N VAL A 193 -6.40 -12.22 -3.83
CA VAL A 193 -6.47 -13.71 -3.77
C VAL A 193 -6.51 -14.24 -2.32
N LYS A 194 -6.19 -13.40 -1.35
CA LYS A 194 -6.33 -13.70 0.09
C LYS A 194 -7.40 -12.84 0.80
N THR A 195 -8.25 -12.15 0.04
CA THR A 195 -9.34 -11.42 0.68
C THR A 195 -10.35 -12.43 1.25
N PRO A 196 -10.61 -12.42 2.56
CA PRO A 196 -11.64 -13.27 3.13
C PRO A 196 -12.96 -13.05 2.38
N GLU A 197 -13.70 -14.14 2.12
CA GLU A 197 -14.98 -14.12 1.39
C GLU A 197 -15.98 -13.08 1.92
N ALA A 198 -15.88 -12.70 3.20
CA ALA A 198 -16.61 -11.60 3.83
C ALA A 198 -16.46 -10.28 3.12
N LYS A 199 -15.27 -9.97 2.59
CA LYS A 199 -15.06 -8.68 1.91
C LYS A 199 -15.78 -8.56 0.57
N VAL A 200 -16.15 -9.68 -0.05
CA VAL A 200 -16.98 -9.68 -1.26
C VAL A 200 -18.37 -9.12 -0.95
N TYR A 201 -18.91 -9.41 0.23
CA TYR A 201 -20.22 -8.92 0.66
C TYR A 201 -20.16 -7.49 1.22
N THR A 202 -19.05 -7.10 1.83
CA THR A 202 -18.87 -5.74 2.35
C THR A 202 -18.39 -4.74 1.29
N GLY A 203 -17.82 -5.22 0.18
CA GLY A 203 -17.37 -4.39 -0.93
C GLY A 203 -18.43 -3.40 -1.45
N PRO A 204 -19.67 -3.83 -1.73
CA PRO A 204 -20.74 -2.95 -2.20
C PRO A 204 -21.25 -1.95 -1.16
N ILE A 205 -20.94 -2.16 0.12
CA ILE A 205 -21.46 -1.34 1.24
C ILE A 205 -20.37 -0.40 1.76
N LYS A 206 -19.13 -0.59 1.34
CA LYS A 206 -18.05 0.32 1.71
C LYS A 206 -18.35 1.71 1.22
N LYS A 207 -18.23 2.65 2.14
CA LYS A 207 -18.23 4.06 1.83
C LYS A 207 -16.92 4.40 1.12
N VAL A 208 -17.02 5.18 0.06
CA VAL A 208 -15.89 5.71 -0.69
C VAL A 208 -15.75 7.18 -0.37
N PHE A 209 -14.53 7.61 -0.14
CA PHE A 209 -14.21 9.00 0.14
C PHE A 209 -13.36 9.58 -0.98
N TYR A 210 -13.71 10.77 -1.43
CA TYR A 210 -12.95 11.55 -2.40
C TYR A 210 -12.98 13.02 -2.00
N ILE A 211 -12.21 13.86 -2.67
CA ILE A 211 -12.20 15.30 -2.44
C ILE A 211 -12.99 15.97 -3.54
N GLU A 212 -13.93 16.83 -3.15
CA GLU A 212 -14.69 17.69 -4.02
C GLU A 212 -14.80 19.09 -3.41
N ASN A 213 -14.44 20.09 -4.20
CA ASN A 213 -14.42 21.50 -3.76
C ASN A 213 -13.63 21.70 -2.45
N GLY A 214 -12.47 21.06 -2.33
CA GLY A 214 -11.60 21.13 -1.16
C GLY A 214 -12.12 20.42 0.09
N LYS A 215 -13.20 19.64 -0.03
CA LYS A 215 -13.82 18.92 1.10
C LYS A 215 -13.87 17.43 0.83
N VAL A 216 -13.77 16.66 1.90
CA VAL A 216 -13.98 15.21 1.82
C VAL A 216 -15.47 14.93 1.67
N VAL A 217 -15.81 14.20 0.63
CA VAL A 217 -17.18 13.77 0.30
C VAL A 217 -17.25 12.26 0.42
N GLU A 218 -18.34 11.78 1.01
CA GLU A 218 -18.67 10.38 1.13
C GLU A 218 -19.65 9.97 0.02
N THR A 219 -19.41 8.83 -0.61
CA THR A 219 -20.30 8.24 -1.61
C THR A 219 -20.24 6.71 -1.57
N VAL A 220 -20.92 6.07 -2.50
CA VAL A 220 -20.87 4.61 -2.67
C VAL A 220 -19.83 4.20 -3.72
N PRO A 221 -19.26 3.00 -3.63
CA PRO A 221 -18.36 2.47 -4.66
C PRO A 221 -19.01 2.48 -6.04
N LEU A 222 -18.20 2.60 -7.09
CA LEU A 222 -18.62 2.55 -8.48
C LEU A 222 -19.59 3.67 -8.91
N SER A 223 -19.76 4.71 -8.10
CA SER A 223 -20.68 5.83 -8.39
C SER A 223 -20.21 6.72 -9.53
N ILE A 224 -18.90 6.80 -9.77
CA ILE A 224 -18.29 7.60 -10.83
C ILE A 224 -17.50 6.66 -11.74
N GLU A 225 -17.74 6.74 -13.05
CA GLU A 225 -17.01 6.00 -14.09
C GLU A 225 -15.97 6.91 -14.73
N GLY A 226 -14.80 6.33 -15.07
CA GLY A 226 -13.72 6.96 -15.80
C GLY A 226 -13.09 6.00 -16.80
N SER A 227 -11.98 6.41 -17.40
CA SER A 227 -11.18 5.56 -18.31
C SER A 227 -9.72 5.57 -17.92
N SER A 228 -9.02 4.47 -18.15
CA SER A 228 -7.57 4.39 -18.07
C SER A 228 -6.91 4.89 -19.38
N ALA A 229 -5.59 5.04 -19.37
CA ALA A 229 -4.81 5.34 -20.58
C ALA A 229 -4.95 4.29 -21.69
N SER A 230 -5.30 3.06 -21.33
CA SER A 230 -5.57 1.95 -22.28
C SER A 230 -7.02 1.96 -22.80
N GLY A 231 -7.89 2.85 -22.29
CA GLY A 231 -9.30 2.90 -22.62
C GLY A 231 -10.18 1.95 -21.80
N SER A 232 -9.62 1.28 -20.80
CA SER A 232 -10.39 0.41 -19.91
C SER A 232 -11.27 1.23 -18.97
N LYS A 233 -12.50 0.77 -18.73
CA LYS A 233 -13.39 1.39 -17.76
C LYS A 233 -12.87 1.22 -16.34
N VAL A 234 -12.82 2.31 -15.62
CA VAL A 234 -12.43 2.36 -14.21
C VAL A 234 -13.53 3.00 -13.40
N TYR A 235 -13.58 2.69 -12.12
CA TYR A 235 -14.65 3.15 -11.24
C TYR A 235 -14.05 3.71 -9.95
N LEU A 236 -14.74 4.70 -9.38
CA LEU A 236 -14.37 5.31 -8.12
C LEU A 236 -14.27 4.27 -7.01
N ASP A 237 -13.15 4.28 -6.30
CA ASP A 237 -12.85 3.41 -5.16
C ASP A 237 -12.19 4.19 -4.03
N SER A 238 -12.08 3.57 -2.87
CA SER A 238 -11.43 4.17 -1.70
C SER A 238 -9.92 4.09 -1.79
N SER A 239 -9.28 5.20 -1.43
CA SER A 239 -7.85 5.20 -1.08
C SER A 239 -7.59 6.21 0.03
N HIS A 240 -6.93 5.78 1.10
CA HIS A 240 -6.50 6.67 2.19
C HIS A 240 -5.64 7.82 1.71
N MET A 241 -4.86 7.57 0.66
CA MET A 241 -4.00 8.57 0.06
C MET A 241 -4.75 9.84 -0.34
N ILE A 242 -5.98 9.71 -0.86
CA ILE A 242 -6.78 10.86 -1.34
C ILE A 242 -7.04 11.85 -0.21
N THR A 243 -7.42 11.36 0.96
CA THR A 243 -7.70 12.24 2.10
C THR A 243 -6.42 12.84 2.71
N ASP A 244 -5.31 12.13 2.62
CA ASP A 244 -4.01 12.63 3.09
C ASP A 244 -3.44 13.70 2.14
N LEU A 245 -3.79 13.67 0.84
CA LEU A 245 -3.40 14.73 -0.10
C LEU A 245 -3.85 16.13 0.33
N LEU A 246 -5.01 16.28 0.98
CA LEU A 246 -5.46 17.57 1.53
C LEU A 246 -4.48 18.15 2.57
N LYS A 247 -3.78 17.31 3.30
CA LYS A 247 -2.78 17.76 4.27
C LYS A 247 -1.47 18.18 3.61
N GLU A 248 -1.14 17.52 2.52
CA GLU A 248 0.10 17.73 1.78
C GLU A 248 -0.03 18.85 0.75
N ILE A 249 -1.23 19.02 0.17
CA ILE A 249 -1.57 20.01 -0.86
C ILE A 249 -2.92 20.63 -0.46
N PRO A 250 -2.93 21.63 0.44
CA PRO A 250 -4.16 22.17 1.02
C PRO A 250 -5.13 22.81 0.01
N ASP A 251 -4.62 23.29 -1.13
CA ASP A 251 -5.41 24.02 -2.14
C ASP A 251 -5.94 23.11 -3.26
N VAL A 252 -5.93 21.79 -3.07
CA VAL A 252 -6.54 20.85 -4.03
C VAL A 252 -8.06 20.98 -4.00
N ASN A 253 -8.66 21.27 -5.16
CA ASN A 253 -10.13 21.33 -5.27
C ASN A 253 -10.74 19.92 -5.33
N ASN A 254 -10.23 19.06 -6.23
CA ASN A 254 -10.80 17.72 -6.40
C ASN A 254 -9.69 16.67 -6.43
N ALA A 255 -9.91 15.53 -5.78
CA ALA A 255 -9.02 14.37 -5.89
C ALA A 255 -9.81 13.08 -5.79
N ARG A 256 -9.57 12.16 -6.73
CA ARG A 256 -10.31 10.91 -6.87
C ARG A 256 -9.34 9.75 -7.12
N TYR A 257 -9.74 8.59 -6.65
CA TYR A 257 -9.02 7.35 -6.91
C TYR A 257 -9.94 6.36 -7.64
N PHE A 258 -9.45 5.82 -8.73
CA PHE A 258 -10.18 4.87 -9.57
C PHE A 258 -9.44 3.54 -9.62
N LYS A 259 -10.21 2.46 -9.66
CA LYS A 259 -9.72 1.13 -9.95
C LYS A 259 -10.37 0.57 -11.19
N LEU A 260 -9.63 -0.29 -11.89
CA LEU A 260 -10.24 -1.18 -12.87
C LEU A 260 -11.30 -1.99 -12.16
N GLY A 261 -12.53 -1.90 -12.61
CA GLY A 261 -13.66 -2.54 -11.96
C GLY A 261 -14.59 -3.17 -12.98
N ARG A 262 -15.11 -4.36 -12.66
CA ARG A 262 -16.36 -4.79 -13.25
C ARG A 262 -17.50 -4.24 -12.43
N LYS A 263 -18.53 -3.71 -13.08
CA LYS A 263 -19.83 -3.69 -12.44
C LYS A 263 -20.12 -5.14 -12.06
N PRO A 264 -20.34 -5.46 -10.77
CA PRO A 264 -20.64 -6.81 -10.37
C PRO A 264 -21.74 -7.35 -11.30
N SER A 265 -21.53 -8.52 -11.89
CA SER A 265 -22.60 -9.14 -12.65
C SER A 265 -23.77 -9.35 -11.69
N LYS A 266 -25.00 -9.16 -12.16
CA LYS A 266 -26.21 -9.35 -11.34
C LYS A 266 -26.25 -10.73 -10.61
N GLU A 267 -25.44 -11.66 -11.06
CA GLU A 267 -25.33 -13.00 -10.51
C GLU A 267 -24.42 -13.11 -9.26
N HIS A 268 -23.53 -12.13 -9.04
CA HIS A 268 -22.52 -12.18 -7.96
C HIS A 268 -22.72 -11.11 -6.88
N VAL A 269 -23.68 -10.19 -7.04
CA VAL A 269 -24.07 -9.26 -5.99
C VAL A 269 -25.34 -9.75 -5.36
N PRO A 270 -25.38 -9.93 -4.04
CA PRO A 270 -26.65 -10.19 -3.38
C PRO A 270 -27.66 -9.10 -3.75
N PRO A 271 -28.93 -9.42 -3.99
CA PRO A 271 -29.95 -8.42 -4.22
C PRO A 271 -29.88 -7.33 -3.15
N LYS A 272 -30.10 -6.07 -3.56
CA LYS A 272 -30.00 -4.92 -2.65
C LYS A 272 -30.79 -5.13 -1.37
N GLU A 273 -31.98 -5.71 -1.47
CA GLU A 273 -32.86 -5.99 -0.34
C GLU A 273 -32.19 -6.92 0.70
N LYS A 274 -31.36 -7.88 0.25
CA LYS A 274 -30.60 -8.76 1.16
C LYS A 274 -29.46 -8.04 1.85
N LEU A 275 -28.79 -7.15 1.13
CA LEU A 275 -27.72 -6.32 1.70
C LEU A 275 -28.29 -5.32 2.70
N ASP A 276 -29.38 -4.64 2.36
CA ASP A 276 -30.08 -3.70 3.23
C ASP A 276 -30.52 -4.43 4.54
N LEU A 277 -31.07 -5.64 4.42
CA LEU A 277 -31.46 -6.44 5.59
C LEU A 277 -30.24 -6.83 6.48
N LEU A 278 -29.13 -7.24 5.87
CA LEU A 278 -27.93 -7.60 6.63
C LEU A 278 -27.34 -6.38 7.36
N ASP A 279 -27.43 -5.19 6.73
CA ASP A 279 -26.98 -3.92 7.33
C ASP A 279 -27.90 -3.49 8.46
N GLU A 280 -29.23 -3.53 8.25
CA GLU A 280 -30.23 -3.27 9.29
C GLU A 280 -30.08 -4.17 10.51
N LEU A 281 -29.70 -5.45 10.31
CA LEU A 281 -29.43 -6.39 11.38
C LEU A 281 -28.04 -6.17 12.02
N GLY A 282 -27.23 -5.24 11.52
CA GLY A 282 -25.88 -4.97 11.99
C GLY A 282 -24.86 -6.07 11.66
N LEU A 283 -25.22 -7.03 10.80
CA LEU A 283 -24.36 -8.16 10.44
C LEU A 283 -23.19 -7.77 9.52
N LEU A 284 -23.25 -6.59 8.92
CA LEU A 284 -22.17 -6.04 8.07
C LEU A 284 -21.22 -5.15 8.85
N SER A 285 -21.45 -4.98 10.15
CA SER A 285 -20.58 -4.18 11.02
C SER A 285 -19.23 -4.85 11.24
N ASP A 286 -18.16 -4.08 11.07
CA ASP A 286 -16.78 -4.45 11.41
C ASP A 286 -16.42 -4.16 12.88
N LYS A 287 -17.34 -3.54 13.63
CA LYS A 287 -17.13 -3.24 15.04
C LYS A 287 -17.34 -4.50 15.88
N PRO A 288 -16.31 -4.96 16.62
CA PRO A 288 -16.45 -6.14 17.45
C PRO A 288 -17.56 -5.98 18.49
N VAL A 289 -18.35 -7.02 18.66
CA VAL A 289 -19.35 -7.14 19.73
C VAL A 289 -18.96 -8.32 20.63
N LYS A 290 -19.20 -8.18 21.91
CA LYS A 290 -18.90 -9.23 22.88
C LYS A 290 -19.96 -10.33 22.83
N VAL A 291 -19.54 -11.53 22.47
CA VAL A 291 -20.40 -12.72 22.46
C VAL A 291 -19.83 -13.72 23.47
N GLY A 292 -20.44 -13.82 24.63
CA GLY A 292 -19.88 -14.58 25.76
C GLY A 292 -18.56 -13.97 26.23
N ASN A 293 -17.46 -14.72 26.11
CA ASN A 293 -16.12 -14.28 26.50
C ASN A 293 -15.23 -13.89 25.31
N VAL A 294 -15.79 -13.83 24.09
CA VAL A 294 -15.05 -13.52 22.87
C VAL A 294 -15.60 -12.25 22.24
N GLU A 295 -14.73 -11.40 21.70
CA GLU A 295 -15.11 -10.28 20.86
C GLU A 295 -15.04 -10.71 19.39
N VAL A 296 -16.13 -10.54 18.65
CA VAL A 296 -16.26 -10.96 17.24
C VAL A 296 -16.89 -9.81 16.46
N ALA A 297 -16.31 -9.43 15.34
CA ALA A 297 -16.97 -8.54 14.41
C ALA A 297 -18.11 -9.31 13.69
N PRO A 298 -19.34 -8.77 13.66
CA PRO A 298 -20.46 -9.43 12.99
C PRO A 298 -20.15 -9.83 11.54
N VAL A 299 -19.43 -9.01 10.82
CA VAL A 299 -19.01 -9.29 9.44
C VAL A 299 -18.10 -10.52 9.33
N ASP A 300 -17.23 -10.75 10.31
CA ASP A 300 -16.35 -11.92 10.34
C ASP A 300 -17.14 -13.20 10.64
N LEU A 301 -18.14 -13.09 11.53
CA LEU A 301 -19.09 -14.18 11.79
C LEU A 301 -19.90 -14.51 10.53
N LEU A 302 -20.43 -13.49 9.86
CA LEU A 302 -21.16 -13.65 8.61
C LEU A 302 -20.31 -14.36 7.55
N ALA A 303 -19.04 -13.99 7.43
CA ALA A 303 -18.10 -14.65 6.52
C ALA A 303 -17.84 -16.11 6.84
N ALA A 304 -17.79 -16.44 8.11
CA ALA A 304 -17.54 -17.81 8.55
C ALA A 304 -18.75 -18.74 8.31
N ILE A 305 -19.97 -18.20 8.36
CA ILE A 305 -21.22 -18.98 8.22
C ILE A 305 -21.80 -18.99 6.81
N LEU A 306 -21.47 -17.99 5.98
CA LEU A 306 -21.92 -17.98 4.60
C LEU A 306 -21.32 -19.19 3.87
N PRO A 307 -22.14 -19.91 3.08
CA PRO A 307 -21.61 -20.97 2.24
C PRO A 307 -20.53 -20.37 1.35
N LYS A 308 -19.36 -21.00 1.33
CA LYS A 308 -18.30 -20.64 0.40
C LYS A 308 -18.92 -20.57 -0.97
N MET A 309 -19.11 -19.37 -1.49
CA MET A 309 -19.57 -19.21 -2.87
C MET A 309 -18.50 -19.87 -3.72
N SER A 310 -18.81 -21.06 -4.21
CA SER A 310 -17.92 -21.79 -5.07
C SER A 310 -17.69 -20.96 -6.34
N ALA A 311 -16.60 -20.24 -6.38
CA ALA A 311 -15.87 -20.14 -7.60
C ALA A 311 -15.64 -21.60 -8.01
N ASN A 312 -16.41 -22.10 -8.95
CA ASN A 312 -16.44 -23.48 -9.47
C ASN A 312 -15.54 -24.43 -8.70
N ALA A 313 -16.12 -25.18 -7.75
CA ALA A 313 -15.46 -26.00 -6.73
C ALA A 313 -14.69 -27.22 -7.29
N SER A 314 -14.09 -27.10 -8.45
CA SER A 314 -13.30 -28.16 -9.07
C SER A 314 -11.79 -28.06 -8.84
N THR A 315 -11.29 -27.06 -8.10
CA THR A 315 -9.83 -26.91 -7.91
C THR A 315 -9.40 -26.51 -6.49
N ALA A 316 -10.19 -26.80 -5.47
CA ALA A 316 -9.81 -26.54 -4.06
C ALA A 316 -8.70 -27.47 -3.51
N SER A 317 -7.92 -28.14 -4.35
CA SER A 317 -6.85 -29.05 -3.90
C SER A 317 -5.51 -28.91 -4.58
N GLN A 318 -5.32 -27.88 -5.41
CA GLN A 318 -3.98 -27.53 -5.89
C GLN A 318 -3.85 -26.02 -5.80
N THR A 319 -3.07 -25.53 -4.86
CA THR A 319 -2.47 -24.21 -4.88
C THR A 319 -1.50 -24.13 -6.06
N VAL A 320 -2.02 -24.15 -7.26
CA VAL A 320 -1.29 -23.66 -8.42
C VAL A 320 -1.30 -22.16 -8.22
N GLU A 321 -0.17 -21.58 -7.87
CA GLU A 321 0.05 -20.14 -7.98
C GLU A 321 -0.25 -19.74 -9.43
N VAL A 322 -1.45 -19.25 -9.69
CA VAL A 322 -1.80 -18.67 -10.98
C VAL A 322 -1.02 -17.38 -11.07
N LYS A 323 0.13 -17.42 -11.74
CA LYS A 323 0.94 -16.22 -11.97
C LYS A 323 0.12 -15.25 -12.79
N ALA A 324 -0.14 -14.07 -12.25
CA ALA A 324 -0.81 -13.01 -12.98
C ALA A 324 -0.06 -12.71 -14.29
N LYS A 325 -0.80 -12.51 -15.37
CA LYS A 325 -0.25 -12.12 -16.69
C LYS A 325 -0.66 -10.69 -17.01
N GLY A 326 0.00 -10.09 -18.01
CA GLY A 326 -0.36 -8.77 -18.50
C GLY A 326 0.27 -7.62 -17.75
N ILE A 327 -0.25 -6.43 -18.00
CA ILE A 327 0.30 -5.17 -17.52
C ILE A 327 -0.49 -4.69 -16.30
N ALA A 328 0.24 -4.25 -15.29
CA ALA A 328 -0.28 -3.47 -14.18
C ALA A 328 0.15 -2.01 -14.33
N SER A 329 -0.73 -1.05 -14.10
CA SER A 329 -0.37 0.37 -14.17
C SER A 329 -0.96 1.18 -13.04
N TYR A 330 -0.22 2.22 -12.65
CA TYR A 330 -0.75 3.38 -11.95
C TYR A 330 -0.63 4.59 -12.85
N GLU A 331 -1.69 5.36 -12.93
CA GLU A 331 -1.78 6.54 -13.76
C GLU A 331 -2.22 7.72 -12.89
N ILE A 332 -1.51 8.82 -12.97
CA ILE A 332 -1.76 10.02 -12.20
C ILE A 332 -2.00 11.15 -13.17
N TYR A 333 -3.14 11.80 -13.08
CA TYR A 333 -3.52 12.94 -13.90
C TYR A 333 -3.75 14.14 -13.02
N ILE A 334 -3.04 15.23 -13.29
CA ILE A 334 -3.10 16.46 -12.52
C ILE A 334 -3.48 17.58 -13.48
N THR A 335 -4.59 18.27 -13.20
CA THR A 335 -5.06 19.41 -13.99
C THR A 335 -5.10 20.66 -13.12
N GLY A 336 -4.69 21.77 -13.69
CA GLY A 336 -4.70 23.05 -12.99
C GLY A 336 -4.00 24.15 -13.81
N LYS A 337 -3.74 25.29 -13.19
CA LYS A 337 -3.08 26.40 -13.84
C LYS A 337 -1.55 26.27 -13.76
N ALA A 338 -0.90 26.44 -14.90
CA ALA A 338 0.56 26.44 -14.98
C ALA A 338 1.19 27.63 -14.25
N LYS A 339 2.32 27.41 -13.60
CA LYS A 339 3.12 28.52 -13.00
C LYS A 339 3.63 29.50 -14.01
N LYS A 340 3.91 29.03 -15.23
CA LYS A 340 4.60 29.82 -16.26
C LYS A 340 3.73 30.91 -16.87
N ASP A 341 2.48 30.60 -17.20
CA ASP A 341 1.63 31.46 -18.02
C ASP A 341 0.15 31.46 -17.64
N ASP A 342 -0.17 30.90 -16.47
CA ASP A 342 -1.55 30.78 -15.93
C ASP A 342 -2.52 29.98 -16.83
N LYS A 343 -2.04 29.31 -17.88
CA LYS A 343 -2.88 28.45 -18.72
C LYS A 343 -3.25 27.18 -18.01
N GLU A 344 -4.41 26.67 -18.33
CA GLU A 344 -4.83 25.34 -17.90
C GLU A 344 -3.96 24.28 -18.58
N ILE A 345 -3.33 23.43 -17.78
CA ILE A 345 -2.52 22.31 -18.25
C ILE A 345 -2.96 21.02 -17.55
N THR A 346 -2.74 19.89 -18.20
CA THR A 346 -2.83 18.57 -17.59
C THR A 346 -1.51 17.86 -17.72
N ARG A 347 -0.97 17.38 -16.61
CA ARG A 347 0.19 16.48 -16.56
C ARG A 347 -0.25 15.07 -16.28
N SER A 348 0.36 14.12 -16.95
CA SER A 348 0.15 12.69 -16.71
C SER A 348 1.45 12.00 -16.34
N TYR A 349 1.36 11.09 -15.39
CA TYR A 349 2.47 10.22 -14.96
C TYR A 349 1.97 8.79 -15.00
N ILE A 350 2.54 7.97 -15.87
CA ILE A 350 2.11 6.59 -16.06
C ILE A 350 3.24 5.66 -15.66
N ILE A 351 2.97 4.81 -14.68
CA ILE A 351 3.90 3.82 -14.14
C ILE A 351 3.37 2.45 -14.52
N LYS A 352 4.13 1.69 -15.31
CA LYS A 352 3.71 0.37 -15.80
C LYS A 352 4.66 -0.71 -15.30
N GLY A 353 4.09 -1.84 -14.94
CA GLY A 353 4.80 -3.07 -14.61
C GLY A 353 4.24 -4.23 -15.42
N ASP A 354 5.13 -5.10 -15.86
CA ASP A 354 4.81 -6.34 -16.57
C ASP A 354 4.85 -7.49 -15.57
N ASN A 355 3.72 -8.16 -15.36
CA ASN A 355 3.61 -9.24 -14.39
C ASN A 355 4.55 -10.40 -14.70
N GLU A 356 4.69 -10.79 -15.98
CA GLU A 356 5.56 -11.91 -16.37
C GLU A 356 7.01 -11.60 -16.07
N LYS A 357 7.48 -10.41 -16.40
CA LYS A 357 8.84 -9.95 -16.05
C LYS A 357 9.08 -9.81 -14.57
N ALA A 358 8.06 -9.36 -13.81
CA ALA A 358 8.15 -9.24 -12.36
C ALA A 358 8.28 -10.63 -11.71
N TYR A 359 7.51 -11.60 -12.16
CA TYR A 359 7.64 -12.98 -11.70
C TYR A 359 8.98 -13.60 -12.09
N GLU A 360 9.44 -13.41 -13.34
CA GLU A 360 10.73 -13.93 -13.79
C GLU A 360 11.89 -13.40 -12.94
N LYS A 361 11.87 -12.10 -12.66
CA LYS A 361 13.00 -11.43 -11.98
C LYS A 361 12.97 -11.50 -10.47
N TYR A 362 11.78 -11.44 -9.87
CA TYR A 362 11.60 -11.26 -8.43
C TYR A 362 10.67 -12.29 -7.80
N ASN A 363 10.00 -13.11 -8.61
CA ASN A 363 8.96 -14.06 -8.19
C ASN A 363 7.79 -13.39 -7.44
N VAL A 364 7.40 -12.19 -7.87
CA VAL A 364 6.25 -11.40 -7.36
C VAL A 364 5.48 -10.80 -8.53
N ASN A 365 4.23 -10.36 -8.31
CA ASN A 365 3.49 -9.62 -9.34
C ASN A 365 4.03 -8.19 -9.50
N ALA A 366 3.60 -7.50 -10.57
CA ALA A 366 4.10 -6.15 -10.87
C ALA A 366 3.74 -5.11 -9.81
N PHE A 367 2.58 -5.22 -9.15
CA PHE A 367 2.22 -4.30 -8.06
C PHE A 367 3.11 -4.50 -6.83
N ASP A 368 3.36 -5.75 -6.44
CA ASP A 368 4.25 -6.04 -5.32
C ASP A 368 5.70 -5.66 -5.64
N GLN A 369 6.09 -5.79 -6.91
CA GLN A 369 7.36 -5.22 -7.37
C GLN A 369 7.41 -3.70 -7.16
N MET A 370 6.37 -2.95 -7.58
CA MET A 370 6.31 -1.49 -7.41
C MET A 370 6.30 -1.10 -5.92
N LYS A 371 5.47 -1.76 -5.11
CA LYS A 371 5.40 -1.54 -3.66
C LYS A 371 6.75 -1.82 -3.00
N GLY A 372 7.36 -2.96 -3.32
CA GLY A 372 8.68 -3.33 -2.83
C GLY A 372 9.77 -2.35 -3.25
N SER A 373 9.77 -1.92 -4.52
CA SER A 373 10.73 -0.93 -5.03
C SER A 373 10.59 0.43 -4.33
N ALA A 374 9.36 0.86 -4.05
CA ALA A 374 9.11 2.09 -3.29
C ALA A 374 9.69 2.02 -1.88
N LEU A 375 9.41 0.93 -1.16
CA LEU A 375 9.95 0.73 0.19
C LEU A 375 11.50 0.64 0.16
N ILE A 376 12.08 -0.09 -0.81
CA ILE A 376 13.52 -0.19 -0.97
C ILE A 376 14.17 1.18 -1.19
N ALA A 377 13.58 2.02 -2.04
CA ALA A 377 14.04 3.38 -2.24
C ALA A 377 14.07 4.16 -0.91
N GLY A 378 13.01 4.10 -0.11
CA GLY A 378 12.94 4.71 1.22
C GLY A 378 13.99 4.14 2.19
N VAL A 379 14.13 2.82 2.25
CA VAL A 379 15.14 2.15 3.09
C VAL A 379 16.55 2.59 2.72
N LYS A 380 16.87 2.68 1.43
CA LYS A 380 18.19 3.18 0.95
C LYS A 380 18.45 4.62 1.38
N LEU A 381 17.43 5.47 1.35
CA LEU A 381 17.53 6.85 1.83
C LEU A 381 17.75 6.92 3.35
N MET A 382 17.06 6.08 4.12
CA MET A 382 17.29 5.95 5.56
C MET A 382 18.70 5.41 5.87
N CYS A 383 19.15 4.39 5.16
CA CYS A 383 20.49 3.82 5.35
C CYS A 383 21.63 4.78 4.97
N ARG A 384 21.38 5.72 4.07
CA ARG A 384 22.34 6.77 3.65
C ARG A 384 22.20 8.07 4.44
N ASP A 385 21.39 8.09 5.48
CA ASP A 385 21.10 9.27 6.30
C ASP A 385 20.56 10.48 5.49
N LYS A 386 19.89 10.21 4.34
CA LYS A 386 19.23 11.23 3.53
C LYS A 386 17.88 11.64 4.10
N TRP A 387 17.25 10.73 4.82
CA TRP A 387 16.01 10.95 5.54
C TRP A 387 16.29 10.95 7.06
N GLN A 388 17.01 11.98 7.52
CA GLN A 388 17.32 12.18 8.93
C GLN A 388 16.69 13.48 9.41
N LYS A 389 15.62 13.33 10.19
CA LYS A 389 14.88 14.42 10.81
C LYS A 389 14.17 13.86 12.05
N PRO A 390 14.62 14.20 13.28
CA PRO A 390 14.00 13.63 14.48
C PRO A 390 12.50 13.92 14.58
N GLY A 391 11.70 12.86 14.68
CA GLY A 391 10.24 12.93 14.71
C GLY A 391 9.58 11.89 13.81
N VAL A 392 8.30 12.08 13.50
CA VAL A 392 7.49 11.20 12.63
C VAL A 392 7.04 11.98 11.41
N PHE A 393 7.27 11.44 10.23
CA PHE A 393 7.01 12.10 8.96
C PHE A 393 6.46 11.12 7.92
N THR A 394 5.83 11.65 6.88
CA THR A 394 5.66 10.95 5.60
C THR A 394 6.83 11.29 4.66
N PRO A 395 7.04 10.56 3.56
CA PRO A 395 8.01 10.93 2.52
C PRO A 395 7.87 12.37 2.03
N ALA A 396 6.66 12.90 2.09
CA ALA A 396 6.32 14.26 1.69
C ALA A 396 7.03 15.35 2.53
N ALA A 397 7.53 15.04 3.71
CA ALA A 397 8.28 15.99 4.55
C ALA A 397 9.76 16.15 4.11
N PHE A 398 10.19 15.38 3.15
CA PHE A 398 11.56 15.38 2.61
C PHE A 398 11.58 15.87 1.17
N ASP A 399 12.77 15.97 0.61
CA ASP A 399 12.96 16.36 -0.78
C ASP A 399 12.33 15.32 -1.73
N TYR A 400 11.36 15.76 -2.54
CA TYR A 400 10.62 14.92 -3.44
C TYR A 400 11.48 14.34 -4.58
N ASP A 401 12.46 15.09 -5.09
CA ASP A 401 13.31 14.63 -6.17
C ASP A 401 14.23 13.49 -5.71
N ILE A 402 14.69 13.53 -4.47
CA ILE A 402 15.53 12.45 -3.90
C ILE A 402 14.76 11.14 -3.87
N TYR A 403 13.51 11.15 -3.42
CA TYR A 403 12.71 9.91 -3.34
C TYR A 403 12.26 9.45 -4.73
N TYR A 404 11.82 10.37 -5.58
CA TYR A 404 11.47 10.09 -6.97
C TYR A 404 12.63 9.41 -7.71
N ASN A 405 13.82 10.01 -7.66
CA ASN A 405 15.01 9.46 -8.32
C ASN A 405 15.45 8.12 -7.72
N ALA A 406 15.36 7.96 -6.39
CA ALA A 406 15.65 6.69 -5.74
C ALA A 406 14.69 5.59 -6.21
N PHE A 407 13.39 5.88 -6.35
CA PHE A 407 12.40 4.93 -6.85
C PHE A 407 12.65 4.55 -8.31
N VAL A 408 12.92 5.53 -9.18
CA VAL A 408 13.25 5.26 -10.60
C VAL A 408 14.50 4.39 -10.71
N SER A 409 15.49 4.60 -9.83
CA SER A 409 16.73 3.80 -9.82
C SER A 409 16.50 2.31 -9.48
N GLU A 410 15.33 1.95 -8.94
CA GLU A 410 14.92 0.54 -8.72
C GLU A 410 14.46 -0.17 -10.01
N GLY A 411 14.60 0.46 -11.16
CA GLY A 411 14.24 -0.08 -12.46
C GLY A 411 12.75 0.06 -12.79
N ILE A 412 12.09 1.02 -12.16
CA ILE A 412 10.71 1.41 -12.47
C ILE A 412 10.73 2.59 -13.43
N THR A 413 9.96 2.49 -14.51
CA THR A 413 9.84 3.58 -15.49
C THR A 413 8.58 4.38 -15.21
N ILE A 414 8.73 5.70 -15.14
CA ILE A 414 7.64 6.66 -15.08
C ILE A 414 7.61 7.39 -16.41
N THR A 415 6.51 7.28 -17.14
CA THR A 415 6.30 8.03 -18.38
C THR A 415 5.56 9.31 -18.05
N GLU A 416 6.21 10.44 -18.24
CA GLU A 416 5.61 11.76 -18.10
C GLU A 416 4.99 12.21 -19.42
N GLY A 417 3.82 12.84 -19.37
CA GLY A 417 3.10 13.29 -20.56
C GLY A 417 2.16 14.45 -20.28
N GLU A 418 1.44 14.85 -21.31
CA GLU A 418 0.40 15.89 -21.27
C GLU A 418 -0.95 15.27 -21.66
N GLY A 419 -2.03 15.81 -21.09
CA GLY A 419 -3.39 15.40 -21.39
C GLY A 419 -3.94 14.26 -20.52
N LYS A 420 -5.23 14.08 -20.61
CA LYS A 420 -6.02 13.04 -19.92
C LYS A 420 -6.54 12.02 -20.91
N PRO A 421 -6.76 10.75 -20.50
CA PRO A 421 -7.44 9.76 -21.31
C PRO A 421 -8.98 9.96 -21.35
N PHE A 422 -9.52 10.87 -20.55
CA PHE A 422 -10.97 11.11 -20.44
C PHE A 422 -11.41 12.32 -21.24
#